data_7f522aef7968dfe811b313e1ef38b73d
#
_entry.id   7f522aef7968dfe811b313e1ef38b73d
#
_cell.length_a   1.000
_cell.length_b   1.000
_cell.length_c   1.000
_cell.angle_alpha   90.00
_cell.angle_beta   90.00
_cell.angle_gamma   90.00
#
_symmetry.space_group_name_H-M   'P 1'
#
loop_
_entity.id
_entity.type
_entity.pdbx_description
1 polymer ?
#
loop_
_entity_poly.entity_id
_entity_poly.type
_entity_poly.pdbx_seq_one_letter_code
_entity_poly.pdbx_strand_id
1 'polypeptide(L)'
;MYDIIGDIHGHAEPLKRLLLKMGYEKKGDGYKHSERKALFVGDYIDRGPQILDTLRIVRTMQEEGDAIALMGNHEYNALCFHLPNQNGGHLRPHLLKNIHQHYETLKAFKTEQKLYLEYLEWFKRLPLYYEDDDIRAVHACWDDERINFLKSEGRNEKLTDDFIARSAQEGNGLYTAVDQALKGVELTLPNGLSFTDHEHNKRNEIRIKWWENPAHFNYRTYSLGPADSLPETAIDLNMCTISGYGQSEKPVFFGHYWFQGLPQLIKPNVCCVDYSVANKGLLVAYRHDGEQILAQEKFVYERV
;
A
#
# COMPACT_ATOMS: atom_id res chain seq x y z
N MET A 1 -6.07 19.21 7.53
CA MET A 1 -5.78 18.15 8.53
C MET A 1 -6.22 16.81 7.97
N TYR A 2 -5.41 15.75 8.19
CA TYR A 2 -5.68 14.41 7.66
C TYR A 2 -5.68 13.36 8.77
N ASP A 3 -6.50 12.32 8.62
CA ASP A 3 -6.40 11.07 9.35
C ASP A 3 -5.95 9.99 8.35
N ILE A 4 -4.68 9.59 8.40
CA ILE A 4 -4.09 8.65 7.46
C ILE A 4 -4.33 7.23 7.98
N ILE A 5 -5.05 6.41 7.19
CA ILE A 5 -5.55 5.09 7.60
C ILE A 5 -4.85 4.02 6.77
N GLY A 6 -4.36 2.99 7.45
CA GLY A 6 -3.64 1.86 6.85
C GLY A 6 -4.52 0.84 6.15
N ASP A 7 -3.89 -0.25 5.73
CA ASP A 7 -4.49 -1.36 5.00
C ASP A 7 -5.70 -1.93 5.74
N ILE A 8 -6.84 -2.10 5.03
CA ILE A 8 -8.12 -2.48 5.65
C ILE A 8 -8.47 -3.94 5.36
N HIS A 9 -8.18 -4.41 4.16
CA HIS A 9 -8.38 -5.80 3.74
C HIS A 9 -9.75 -6.37 4.15
N GLY A 10 -10.84 -5.70 3.78
CA GLY A 10 -12.19 -6.21 4.05
C GLY A 10 -12.58 -6.29 5.53
N HIS A 11 -11.96 -5.51 6.41
CA HIS A 11 -12.30 -5.43 7.83
C HIS A 11 -13.13 -4.19 8.13
N ALA A 12 -14.36 -4.15 7.64
CA ALA A 12 -15.25 -2.99 7.74
C ALA A 12 -15.63 -2.64 9.19
N GLU A 13 -15.84 -3.61 10.08
CA GLU A 13 -16.20 -3.32 11.47
C GLU A 13 -15.07 -2.62 12.25
N PRO A 14 -13.80 -3.06 12.19
CA PRO A 14 -12.68 -2.27 12.71
C PRO A 14 -12.60 -0.86 12.11
N LEU A 15 -12.82 -0.71 10.79
CA LEU A 15 -12.84 0.60 10.13
C LEU A 15 -13.93 1.52 10.70
N LYS A 16 -15.16 1.02 10.85
CA LYS A 16 -16.28 1.78 11.44
C LYS A 16 -15.94 2.25 12.85
N ARG A 17 -15.41 1.37 13.70
CA ARG A 17 -15.02 1.72 15.07
C ARG A 17 -13.88 2.75 15.07
N LEU A 18 -12.87 2.59 14.22
CA LEU A 18 -11.75 3.53 14.11
C LEU A 18 -12.23 4.92 13.70
N LEU A 19 -13.09 5.02 12.68
CA LEU A 19 -13.65 6.29 12.22
C LEU A 19 -14.47 6.98 13.33
N LEU A 20 -15.36 6.25 14.01
CA LEU A 20 -16.14 6.77 15.14
C LEU A 20 -15.23 7.24 16.28
N LYS A 21 -14.20 6.48 16.61
CA LYS A 21 -13.22 6.83 17.66
C LYS A 21 -12.45 8.12 17.32
N MET A 22 -12.21 8.39 16.05
CA MET A 22 -11.58 9.63 15.57
C MET A 22 -12.55 10.80 15.43
N GLY A 23 -13.85 10.62 15.73
CA GLY A 23 -14.86 11.68 15.69
C GLY A 23 -15.55 11.84 14.34
N TYR A 24 -15.43 10.87 13.43
CA TYR A 24 -16.24 10.84 12.22
C TYR A 24 -17.67 10.42 12.56
N GLU A 25 -18.64 11.07 11.95
CA GLU A 25 -20.05 10.74 12.06
C GLU A 25 -20.53 9.98 10.83
N LYS A 26 -21.39 8.99 11.04
CA LYS A 26 -21.97 8.22 9.93
C LYS A 26 -22.84 9.09 9.05
N LYS A 27 -22.62 9.05 7.73
CA LYS A 27 -23.39 9.77 6.71
C LYS A 27 -23.65 8.83 5.53
N GLY A 28 -24.90 8.39 5.36
CA GLY A 28 -25.24 7.38 4.34
C GLY A 28 -24.44 6.09 4.54
N ASP A 29 -23.76 5.64 3.49
CA ASP A 29 -22.86 4.49 3.53
C ASP A 29 -21.43 4.86 3.96
N GLY A 30 -21.09 6.14 4.02
CA GLY A 30 -19.79 6.66 4.42
C GLY A 30 -19.77 7.30 5.79
N TYR A 31 -18.70 8.05 6.05
CA TYR A 31 -18.44 8.79 7.29
C TYR A 31 -17.86 10.16 6.97
N LYS A 32 -18.17 11.16 7.78
CA LYS A 32 -17.72 12.54 7.62
C LYS A 32 -17.19 13.10 8.93
N HIS A 33 -16.14 13.90 8.86
CA HIS A 33 -15.64 14.72 9.95
C HIS A 33 -15.78 16.21 9.58
N SER A 34 -16.09 17.08 10.56
CA SER A 34 -16.30 18.51 10.31
C SER A 34 -15.04 19.26 9.84
N GLU A 35 -13.86 18.83 10.27
CA GLU A 35 -12.59 19.56 10.07
C GLU A 35 -11.49 18.72 9.42
N ARG A 36 -11.66 17.40 9.31
CA ARG A 36 -10.62 16.47 8.88
C ARG A 36 -11.06 15.68 7.67
N LYS A 37 -10.10 15.25 6.90
CA LYS A 37 -10.30 14.36 5.76
C LYS A 37 -9.55 13.04 6.01
N ALA A 38 -10.19 11.92 5.76
CA ALA A 38 -9.50 10.63 5.76
C ALA A 38 -8.57 10.50 4.54
N LEU A 39 -7.42 9.86 4.71
CA LEU A 39 -6.54 9.46 3.64
C LEU A 39 -6.24 7.97 3.79
N PHE A 40 -6.78 7.15 2.90
CA PHE A 40 -6.58 5.71 2.88
C PHE A 40 -5.39 5.36 2.00
N VAL A 41 -4.43 4.56 2.51
CA VAL A 41 -3.20 4.25 1.77
C VAL A 41 -3.32 3.07 0.81
N GLY A 42 -4.51 2.47 0.66
CA GLY A 42 -4.78 1.34 -0.25
C GLY A 42 -5.16 0.05 0.48
N ASP A 43 -5.22 -1.04 -0.28
CA ASP A 43 -5.52 -2.41 0.16
C ASP A 43 -6.85 -2.53 0.92
N TYR A 44 -7.95 -2.26 0.19
CA TYR A 44 -9.32 -2.35 0.71
C TYR A 44 -9.90 -3.76 0.64
N ILE A 45 -9.42 -4.54 -0.36
CA ILE A 45 -9.94 -5.86 -0.73
C ILE A 45 -9.06 -7.01 -0.25
N ASP A 46 -9.53 -8.23 -0.51
CA ASP A 46 -8.91 -9.51 -0.17
C ASP A 46 -8.83 -9.77 1.35
N ARG A 47 -8.55 -11.02 1.72
CA ARG A 47 -8.27 -11.52 3.08
C ARG A 47 -9.46 -11.48 4.05
N GLY A 48 -10.04 -10.32 4.31
CA GLY A 48 -11.11 -10.15 5.28
C GLY A 48 -12.50 -10.45 4.72
N PRO A 49 -13.49 -10.65 5.61
CA PRO A 49 -14.82 -11.17 5.22
C PRO A 49 -15.81 -10.08 4.74
N GLN A 50 -15.51 -8.80 4.91
CA GLN A 50 -16.46 -7.69 4.70
C GLN A 50 -16.03 -6.76 3.56
N ILE A 51 -15.67 -7.36 2.41
CA ILE A 51 -15.14 -6.63 1.24
C ILE A 51 -16.12 -5.56 0.76
N LEU A 52 -17.40 -5.92 0.53
CA LEU A 52 -18.39 -5.00 0.00
C LEU A 52 -18.64 -3.80 0.93
N ASP A 53 -18.72 -4.04 2.23
CA ASP A 53 -18.94 -2.96 3.20
C ASP A 53 -17.73 -2.02 3.27
N THR A 54 -16.52 -2.56 3.25
CA THR A 54 -15.28 -1.77 3.19
C THR A 54 -15.27 -0.88 1.95
N LEU A 55 -15.52 -1.47 0.79
CA LEU A 55 -15.53 -0.75 -0.48
C LEU A 55 -16.61 0.35 -0.53
N ARG A 56 -17.82 0.07 0.00
CA ARG A 56 -18.89 1.08 0.10
C ARG A 56 -18.45 2.27 0.94
N ILE A 57 -17.91 2.02 2.13
CA ILE A 57 -17.44 3.09 3.04
C ILE A 57 -16.41 3.96 2.33
N VAL A 58 -15.31 3.35 1.85
CA VAL A 58 -14.18 4.09 1.27
C VAL A 58 -14.62 4.87 0.01
N ARG A 59 -15.35 4.20 -0.89
CA ARG A 59 -15.82 4.84 -2.12
C ARG A 59 -16.79 5.99 -1.84
N THR A 60 -17.77 5.80 -0.96
CA THR A 60 -18.70 6.86 -0.59
C THR A 60 -17.99 8.07 -0.01
N MET A 61 -17.07 7.86 0.94
CA MET A 61 -16.28 8.95 1.52
C MET A 61 -15.43 9.68 0.47
N GLN A 62 -14.83 8.95 -0.50
CA GLN A 62 -14.06 9.56 -1.57
C GLN A 62 -14.96 10.36 -2.54
N GLU A 63 -16.07 9.78 -2.99
CA GLU A 63 -16.99 10.42 -3.94
C GLU A 63 -17.68 11.66 -3.35
N GLU A 64 -17.91 11.68 -2.03
CA GLU A 64 -18.44 12.85 -1.30
C GLU A 64 -17.37 13.90 -0.93
N GLY A 65 -16.09 13.61 -1.18
CA GLY A 65 -14.96 14.52 -0.87
C GLY A 65 -14.51 14.49 0.59
N ASP A 66 -15.03 13.56 1.39
CA ASP A 66 -14.69 13.37 2.79
C ASP A 66 -13.42 12.50 2.98
N ALA A 67 -12.92 11.88 1.89
CA ALA A 67 -11.67 11.12 1.88
C ALA A 67 -10.86 11.28 0.60
N ILE A 68 -9.57 10.93 0.70
CA ILE A 68 -8.68 10.58 -0.40
C ILE A 68 -8.43 9.08 -0.28
N ALA A 69 -8.52 8.34 -1.39
CA ALA A 69 -8.27 6.90 -1.39
C ALA A 69 -7.19 6.58 -2.42
N LEU A 70 -6.05 6.01 -1.97
CA LEU A 70 -4.96 5.59 -2.85
C LEU A 70 -5.18 4.17 -3.34
N MET A 71 -4.52 3.82 -4.44
CA MET A 71 -4.45 2.45 -4.93
C MET A 71 -3.47 1.64 -4.08
N GLY A 72 -3.90 0.47 -3.60
CA GLY A 72 -3.03 -0.54 -3.06
C GLY A 72 -2.64 -1.58 -4.11
N ASN A 73 -1.67 -2.44 -3.76
CA ASN A 73 -1.26 -3.51 -4.67
C ASN A 73 -2.38 -4.55 -4.87
N HIS A 74 -3.30 -4.71 -3.95
CA HIS A 74 -4.43 -5.63 -4.10
C HIS A 74 -5.44 -5.12 -5.14
N GLU A 75 -5.80 -3.84 -5.15
CA GLU A 75 -6.64 -3.24 -6.18
C GLU A 75 -5.97 -3.30 -7.57
N TYR A 76 -4.66 -3.00 -7.65
CA TYR A 76 -3.91 -3.11 -8.90
C TYR A 76 -3.83 -4.56 -9.40
N ASN A 77 -3.61 -5.51 -8.50
CA ASN A 77 -3.62 -6.94 -8.82
C ASN A 77 -5.00 -7.40 -9.31
N ALA A 78 -6.11 -6.89 -8.75
CA ALA A 78 -7.45 -7.17 -9.23
C ALA A 78 -7.67 -6.65 -10.65
N LEU A 79 -7.20 -5.45 -10.98
CA LEU A 79 -7.22 -4.94 -12.35
C LEU A 79 -6.45 -5.86 -13.31
N CYS A 80 -5.21 -6.23 -12.96
CA CYS A 80 -4.41 -7.15 -13.76
C CYS A 80 -5.02 -8.56 -13.89
N PHE A 81 -5.75 -9.02 -12.86
CA PHE A 81 -6.43 -10.32 -12.86
C PHE A 81 -7.59 -10.37 -13.86
N HIS A 82 -8.24 -9.23 -14.13
CA HIS A 82 -9.39 -9.14 -15.04
C HIS A 82 -9.04 -8.61 -16.44
N LEU A 83 -7.94 -7.90 -16.60
CA LEU A 83 -7.54 -7.38 -17.90
C LEU A 83 -6.84 -8.45 -18.75
N PRO A 84 -7.25 -8.60 -20.03
CA PRO A 84 -6.63 -9.56 -20.93
C PRO A 84 -5.18 -9.17 -21.26
N ASN A 85 -4.33 -10.18 -21.41
CA ASN A 85 -2.97 -10.03 -21.93
C ASN A 85 -2.98 -10.24 -23.45
N GLN A 86 -2.28 -9.39 -24.20
CA GLN A 86 -2.16 -9.50 -25.65
C GLN A 86 -1.58 -10.86 -26.13
N ASN A 87 -0.77 -11.49 -25.27
CA ASN A 87 -0.17 -12.81 -25.54
C ASN A 87 -1.07 -13.98 -25.09
N GLY A 88 -2.33 -13.72 -24.75
CA GLY A 88 -3.30 -14.68 -24.22
C GLY A 88 -3.34 -14.74 -22.70
N GLY A 89 -4.49 -15.13 -22.17
CA GLY A 89 -4.77 -15.11 -20.73
C GLY A 89 -4.98 -13.70 -20.19
N HIS A 90 -4.54 -13.44 -18.95
CA HIS A 90 -4.71 -12.17 -18.26
C HIS A 90 -3.34 -11.61 -17.85
N LEU A 91 -3.26 -10.28 -17.58
CA LEU A 91 -2.03 -9.62 -17.15
C LEU A 91 -1.48 -10.26 -15.85
N ARG A 92 -2.38 -10.59 -14.92
CA ARG A 92 -2.06 -11.46 -13.78
C ARG A 92 -2.64 -12.86 -14.05
N PRO A 93 -1.80 -13.87 -14.29
CA PRO A 93 -2.29 -15.23 -14.61
C PRO A 93 -3.17 -15.82 -13.51
N HIS A 94 -4.20 -16.58 -13.90
CA HIS A 94 -5.12 -17.28 -12.99
C HIS A 94 -4.50 -18.55 -12.39
N LEU A 95 -3.29 -18.42 -11.82
CA LEU A 95 -2.64 -19.50 -11.08
C LEU A 95 -3.32 -19.67 -9.71
N LEU A 96 -3.27 -20.90 -9.16
CA LEU A 96 -3.89 -21.22 -7.87
C LEU A 96 -3.50 -20.22 -6.76
N LYS A 97 -2.22 -19.83 -6.67
CA LYS A 97 -1.75 -18.83 -5.71
C LYS A 97 -2.45 -17.48 -5.86
N ASN A 98 -2.65 -17.02 -7.09
CA ASN A 98 -3.27 -15.72 -7.39
C ASN A 98 -4.78 -15.75 -7.13
N ILE A 99 -5.44 -16.88 -7.48
CA ILE A 99 -6.86 -17.10 -7.15
C ILE A 99 -7.03 -17.16 -5.64
N HIS A 100 -6.18 -17.86 -4.92
CA HIS A 100 -6.24 -17.95 -3.46
C HIS A 100 -6.07 -16.58 -2.78
N GLN A 101 -5.13 -15.78 -3.22
CA GLN A 101 -4.94 -14.42 -2.72
C GLN A 101 -6.16 -13.52 -2.94
N HIS A 102 -6.87 -13.73 -4.05
CA HIS A 102 -8.04 -12.92 -4.44
C HIS A 102 -9.39 -13.56 -4.09
N TYR A 103 -9.37 -14.69 -3.38
CA TYR A 103 -10.54 -15.55 -3.16
C TYR A 103 -11.68 -14.84 -2.43
N GLU A 104 -11.43 -14.12 -1.34
CA GLU A 104 -12.49 -13.47 -0.57
C GLU A 104 -13.18 -12.36 -1.38
N THR A 105 -12.46 -11.66 -2.24
CA THR A 105 -13.03 -10.67 -3.15
C THR A 105 -13.88 -11.35 -4.23
N LEU A 106 -13.37 -12.38 -4.90
CA LEU A 106 -14.14 -13.15 -5.89
C LEU A 106 -15.41 -13.74 -5.29
N LYS A 107 -15.33 -14.23 -4.07
CA LYS A 107 -16.46 -14.77 -3.32
C LYS A 107 -17.50 -13.69 -2.98
N ALA A 108 -17.06 -12.51 -2.54
CA ALA A 108 -17.93 -11.39 -2.20
C ALA A 108 -18.74 -10.90 -3.42
N PHE A 109 -18.15 -10.95 -4.61
CA PHE A 109 -18.80 -10.52 -5.85
C PHE A 109 -19.41 -11.67 -6.69
N LYS A 110 -19.47 -12.89 -6.16
CA LYS A 110 -19.93 -14.08 -6.91
C LYS A 110 -21.30 -13.88 -7.60
N THR A 111 -22.23 -13.24 -6.91
CA THR A 111 -23.59 -12.94 -7.42
C THR A 111 -23.74 -11.51 -7.92
N GLU A 112 -22.73 -10.66 -7.75
CA GLU A 112 -22.78 -9.22 -8.01
C GLU A 112 -21.74 -8.81 -9.08
N GLN A 113 -21.68 -9.57 -10.19
CA GLN A 113 -20.67 -9.37 -11.24
C GLN A 113 -20.70 -7.95 -11.86
N LYS A 114 -21.91 -7.39 -12.05
CA LYS A 114 -22.04 -6.02 -12.56
C LYS A 114 -21.44 -5.00 -11.60
N LEU A 115 -21.74 -5.14 -10.31
CA LEU A 115 -21.18 -4.28 -9.26
C LEU A 115 -19.66 -4.43 -9.20
N TYR A 116 -19.12 -5.64 -9.39
CA TYR A 116 -17.68 -5.84 -9.44
C TYR A 116 -17.02 -5.06 -10.59
N LEU A 117 -17.59 -5.09 -11.78
CA LEU A 117 -17.08 -4.28 -12.91
C LEU A 117 -17.11 -2.78 -12.60
N GLU A 118 -18.12 -2.30 -11.89
CA GLU A 118 -18.18 -0.90 -11.45
C GLU A 118 -17.06 -0.56 -10.45
N TYR A 119 -16.70 -1.49 -9.54
CA TYR A 119 -15.57 -1.32 -8.64
C TYR A 119 -14.22 -1.41 -9.36
N LEU A 120 -14.04 -2.29 -10.33
CA LEU A 120 -12.83 -2.31 -11.16
C LEU A 120 -12.63 -0.99 -11.91
N GLU A 121 -13.72 -0.39 -12.45
CA GLU A 121 -13.65 0.94 -13.04
C GLU A 121 -13.37 2.05 -12.00
N TRP A 122 -13.82 1.88 -10.76
CA TRP A 122 -13.47 2.78 -9.67
C TRP A 122 -12.00 2.61 -9.26
N PHE A 123 -11.46 1.40 -9.18
CA PHE A 123 -10.03 1.17 -8.90
C PHE A 123 -9.12 1.89 -9.89
N LYS A 124 -9.47 1.91 -11.18
CA LYS A 124 -8.70 2.66 -12.19
C LYS A 124 -8.61 4.18 -11.90
N ARG A 125 -9.49 4.72 -11.05
CA ARG A 125 -9.49 6.15 -10.66
C ARG A 125 -8.73 6.42 -9.37
N LEU A 126 -8.26 5.40 -8.68
CA LEU A 126 -7.45 5.55 -7.48
C LEU A 126 -6.06 6.05 -7.86
N PRO A 127 -5.58 7.17 -7.29
CA PRO A 127 -4.22 7.64 -7.51
C PRO A 127 -3.18 6.69 -6.90
N LEU A 128 -2.01 6.61 -7.52
CA LEU A 128 -0.88 5.79 -7.04
C LEU A 128 -0.16 6.43 -5.85
N TYR A 129 -0.24 7.75 -5.70
CA TYR A 129 0.36 8.53 -4.63
C TYR A 129 -0.45 9.80 -4.38
N TYR A 130 -0.20 10.42 -3.24
CA TYR A 130 -0.71 11.75 -2.89
C TYR A 130 0.42 12.63 -2.39
N GLU A 131 0.43 13.89 -2.78
CA GLU A 131 1.33 14.92 -2.27
C GLU A 131 0.62 16.26 -2.26
N ASP A 132 0.74 16.97 -1.15
CA ASP A 132 0.39 18.39 -1.03
C ASP A 132 1.53 19.18 -0.37
N ASP A 133 1.24 20.37 0.15
CA ASP A 133 2.26 21.20 0.79
C ASP A 133 2.77 20.61 2.12
N ASP A 134 1.95 19.82 2.81
CA ASP A 134 2.19 19.33 4.16
C ASP A 134 2.70 17.89 4.20
N ILE A 135 2.18 17.00 3.35
CA ILE A 135 2.44 15.54 3.44
C ILE A 135 2.67 14.89 2.08
N ARG A 136 3.25 13.69 2.15
CA ARG A 136 3.31 12.68 1.11
C ARG A 136 2.65 11.39 1.56
N ALA A 137 1.93 10.71 0.67
CA ALA A 137 1.39 9.39 0.94
C ALA A 137 1.50 8.49 -0.30
N VAL A 138 1.83 7.23 -0.08
CA VAL A 138 1.96 6.20 -1.11
C VAL A 138 1.58 4.85 -0.48
N HIS A 139 1.24 3.86 -1.30
CA HIS A 139 0.91 2.57 -0.69
C HIS A 139 2.13 1.88 -0.06
N ALA A 140 3.30 1.85 -0.73
CA ALA A 140 4.46 1.14 -0.21
C ALA A 140 5.76 1.97 -0.13
N CYS A 141 6.30 2.48 -1.25
CA CYS A 141 7.59 3.17 -1.26
C CYS A 141 7.48 4.52 -1.96
N TRP A 142 7.91 5.57 -1.27
CA TRP A 142 8.10 6.89 -1.86
C TRP A 142 9.55 7.03 -2.34
N ASP A 143 9.72 7.07 -3.63
CA ASP A 143 10.99 7.37 -4.28
C ASP A 143 10.77 8.56 -5.23
N ASP A 144 11.48 9.66 -5.01
CA ASP A 144 11.24 10.90 -5.75
C ASP A 144 11.50 10.74 -7.25
N GLU A 145 12.47 9.92 -7.67
CA GLU A 145 12.72 9.64 -9.09
C GLU A 145 11.53 8.92 -9.72
N ARG A 146 11.02 7.90 -9.05
CA ARG A 146 9.88 7.09 -9.53
C ARG A 146 8.58 7.87 -9.49
N ILE A 147 8.33 8.64 -8.43
CA ILE A 147 7.16 9.51 -8.34
C ILE A 147 7.20 10.60 -9.43
N ASN A 148 8.37 11.23 -9.67
CA ASN A 148 8.51 12.21 -10.74
C ASN A 148 8.34 11.59 -12.13
N PHE A 149 8.79 10.35 -12.33
CA PHE A 149 8.52 9.60 -13.55
C PHE A 149 7.01 9.36 -13.73
N LEU A 150 6.28 8.93 -12.70
CA LEU A 150 4.81 8.78 -12.74
C LEU A 150 4.10 10.11 -13.02
N LYS A 151 4.59 11.23 -12.45
CA LYS A 151 4.08 12.58 -12.76
C LYS A 151 4.26 12.92 -14.24
N SER A 152 5.41 12.60 -14.83
CA SER A 152 5.68 12.89 -16.25
C SER A 152 4.83 12.04 -17.21
N GLU A 153 4.43 10.84 -16.81
CA GLU A 153 3.46 10.01 -17.53
C GLU A 153 2.01 10.55 -17.44
N GLY A 154 1.79 11.64 -16.70
CA GLY A 154 0.47 12.31 -16.55
C GLY A 154 -0.52 11.51 -15.69
N ARG A 155 -0.08 10.72 -14.73
CA ARG A 155 -0.86 9.60 -14.20
C ARG A 155 -1.12 9.61 -12.69
N ASN A 156 -1.69 10.70 -12.20
CA ASN A 156 -2.48 10.66 -10.97
C ASN A 156 -4.00 10.77 -11.26
N GLU A 157 -4.36 10.62 -12.54
CA GLU A 157 -5.72 10.56 -13.05
C GLU A 157 -6.13 9.09 -13.27
N LYS A 158 -7.23 8.86 -13.96
CA LYS A 158 -7.72 7.51 -14.26
C LYS A 158 -6.69 6.69 -15.07
N LEU A 159 -6.28 5.54 -14.55
CA LEU A 159 -5.42 4.58 -15.24
C LEU A 159 -6.18 3.97 -16.44
N THR A 160 -5.59 4.04 -17.63
CA THR A 160 -6.12 3.37 -18.81
C THR A 160 -5.71 1.90 -18.87
N ASP A 161 -6.43 1.07 -19.61
CA ASP A 161 -6.07 -0.33 -19.80
C ASP A 161 -4.67 -0.48 -20.43
N ASP A 162 -4.32 0.44 -21.36
CA ASP A 162 -2.95 0.51 -21.93
C ASP A 162 -1.89 0.81 -20.88
N PHE A 163 -2.14 1.78 -20.01
CA PHE A 163 -1.22 2.07 -18.90
C PHE A 163 -1.03 0.86 -18.00
N ILE A 164 -2.11 0.19 -17.60
CA ILE A 164 -2.06 -1.01 -16.75
C ILE A 164 -1.30 -2.14 -17.49
N ALA A 165 -1.58 -2.35 -18.77
CA ALA A 165 -0.89 -3.38 -19.56
C ALA A 165 0.63 -3.11 -19.65
N ARG A 166 1.05 -1.86 -19.91
CA ARG A 166 2.47 -1.48 -19.95
C ARG A 166 3.13 -1.57 -18.57
N SER A 167 2.44 -1.12 -17.53
CA SER A 167 2.97 -1.17 -16.15
C SER A 167 2.99 -2.57 -15.53
N ALA A 168 2.26 -3.53 -16.11
CA ALA A 168 2.33 -4.94 -15.72
C ALA A 168 3.45 -5.72 -16.42
N GLN A 169 4.18 -5.11 -17.36
CA GLN A 169 5.22 -5.73 -18.17
C GLN A 169 6.59 -5.45 -17.55
N GLU A 170 7.24 -6.50 -17.03
CA GLU A 170 8.56 -6.38 -16.43
C GLU A 170 9.61 -5.81 -17.41
N GLY A 171 10.64 -5.16 -16.87
CA GLY A 171 11.80 -4.70 -17.63
C GLY A 171 11.68 -3.30 -18.22
N ASN A 172 10.63 -2.54 -17.90
CA ASN A 172 10.50 -1.13 -18.31
C ASN A 172 10.36 -0.18 -17.11
N GLY A 173 10.63 1.11 -17.32
CA GLY A 173 10.61 2.12 -16.25
C GLY A 173 9.23 2.31 -15.60
N LEU A 174 8.14 2.13 -16.37
CA LEU A 174 6.79 2.26 -15.86
C LEU A 174 6.44 1.12 -14.91
N TYR A 175 6.80 -0.12 -15.26
CA TYR A 175 6.68 -1.27 -14.37
C TYR A 175 7.42 -0.99 -13.05
N THR A 176 8.69 -0.59 -13.13
CA THR A 176 9.49 -0.32 -11.94
C THR A 176 8.86 0.75 -11.06
N ALA A 177 8.39 1.86 -11.63
CA ALA A 177 7.79 2.96 -10.87
C ALA A 177 6.47 2.54 -10.18
N VAL A 178 5.59 1.83 -10.89
CA VAL A 178 4.32 1.34 -10.31
C VAL A 178 4.58 0.24 -9.28
N ASP A 179 5.47 -0.71 -9.57
CA ASP A 179 5.78 -1.81 -8.67
C ASP A 179 6.40 -1.31 -7.36
N GLN A 180 7.34 -0.38 -7.41
CA GLN A 180 7.93 0.24 -6.21
C GLN A 180 6.91 1.05 -5.41
N ALA A 181 6.07 1.84 -6.06
CA ALA A 181 5.03 2.59 -5.37
C ALA A 181 4.00 1.68 -4.66
N LEU A 182 3.69 0.52 -5.23
CA LEU A 182 2.66 -0.40 -4.73
C LEU A 182 3.19 -1.59 -3.92
N LYS A 183 4.44 -2.00 -4.08
CA LYS A 183 4.99 -3.19 -3.40
C LYS A 183 6.30 -2.92 -2.67
N GLY A 184 6.86 -1.72 -2.84
CA GLY A 184 8.14 -1.36 -2.25
C GLY A 184 9.33 -1.87 -3.07
N VAL A 185 10.51 -1.77 -2.47
CA VAL A 185 11.76 -2.16 -3.11
C VAL A 185 12.25 -3.49 -2.56
N GLU A 186 12.53 -4.42 -3.46
CA GLU A 186 13.22 -5.65 -3.15
C GLU A 186 14.66 -5.59 -3.68
N LEU A 187 15.60 -6.09 -2.90
CA LEU A 187 17.02 -6.14 -3.22
C LEU A 187 17.48 -7.58 -3.35
N THR A 188 18.07 -7.92 -4.47
CA THR A 188 18.61 -9.26 -4.75
C THR A 188 19.78 -9.58 -3.81
N LEU A 189 19.79 -10.78 -3.24
CA LEU A 189 20.86 -11.24 -2.37
C LEU A 189 22.14 -11.53 -3.20
N PRO A 190 23.32 -11.23 -2.63
CA PRO A 190 24.59 -11.43 -3.32
C PRO A 190 24.90 -12.93 -3.55
N ASN A 191 25.70 -13.22 -4.56
CA ASN A 191 26.25 -14.55 -4.82
C ASN A 191 25.21 -15.68 -4.97
N GLY A 192 23.98 -15.37 -5.42
CA GLY A 192 22.91 -16.36 -5.58
C GLY A 192 22.37 -16.92 -4.26
N LEU A 193 22.61 -16.24 -3.15
CA LEU A 193 22.05 -16.63 -1.86
C LEU A 193 20.53 -16.57 -1.87
N SER A 194 19.93 -17.38 -1.02
CA SER A 194 18.48 -17.42 -0.85
C SER A 194 18.14 -17.77 0.59
N PHE A 195 16.95 -17.37 1.03
CA PHE A 195 16.38 -17.76 2.32
C PHE A 195 14.97 -18.30 2.13
N THR A 196 14.40 -18.87 3.17
CA THR A 196 13.01 -19.35 3.16
C THR A 196 12.17 -18.36 3.96
N ASP A 197 11.10 -17.84 3.34
CA ASP A 197 10.16 -16.93 4.01
C ASP A 197 9.21 -17.68 4.97
N HIS A 198 8.36 -16.95 5.70
CA HIS A 198 7.41 -17.54 6.65
C HIS A 198 6.36 -18.46 6.00
N GLU A 199 6.14 -18.34 4.69
CA GLU A 199 5.26 -19.19 3.91
C GLU A 199 5.99 -20.39 3.28
N HIS A 200 7.24 -20.64 3.71
CA HIS A 200 8.13 -21.68 3.19
C HIS A 200 8.51 -21.53 1.70
N ASN A 201 8.40 -20.34 1.12
CA ASN A 201 8.88 -20.06 -0.22
C ASN A 201 10.38 -19.71 -0.20
N LYS A 202 11.12 -20.23 -1.17
CA LYS A 202 12.51 -19.84 -1.40
C LYS A 202 12.54 -18.45 -2.04
N ARG A 203 13.26 -17.50 -1.40
CA ARG A 203 13.44 -16.12 -1.86
C ARG A 203 14.91 -15.83 -2.07
N ASN A 204 15.21 -15.13 -3.14
CA ASN A 204 16.53 -14.59 -3.47
C ASN A 204 16.58 -13.05 -3.37
N GLU A 205 15.49 -12.44 -2.93
CA GLU A 205 15.33 -11.00 -2.76
C GLU A 205 14.78 -10.70 -1.37
N ILE A 206 15.19 -9.56 -0.80
CA ILE A 206 14.73 -9.06 0.49
C ILE A 206 13.98 -7.75 0.31
N ARG A 207 12.89 -7.55 1.06
CA ARG A 207 12.29 -6.23 1.23
C ARG A 207 13.19 -5.38 2.09
N ILE A 208 13.45 -4.13 1.67
CA ILE A 208 14.38 -3.25 2.34
C ILE A 208 13.69 -2.09 3.06
N LYS A 209 14.39 -1.52 4.02
CA LYS A 209 14.03 -0.29 4.72
C LYS A 209 14.33 0.92 3.82
N TRP A 210 13.51 1.12 2.79
CA TRP A 210 13.73 2.12 1.75
C TRP A 210 13.91 3.55 2.29
N TRP A 211 13.45 3.83 3.49
CA TRP A 211 13.62 5.12 4.18
C TRP A 211 15.00 5.30 4.82
N GLU A 212 15.85 4.26 4.85
CA GLU A 212 17.19 4.31 5.38
C GLU A 212 18.24 4.40 4.27
N ASN A 213 19.38 5.07 4.56
CA ASN A 213 20.49 5.13 3.62
C ASN A 213 21.23 3.77 3.61
N PRO A 214 21.25 3.03 2.48
CA PRO A 214 21.85 1.71 2.38
C PRO A 214 23.34 1.67 2.74
N ALA A 215 24.08 2.79 2.60
CA ALA A 215 25.50 2.86 2.92
C ALA A 215 25.83 2.56 4.40
N HIS A 216 24.84 2.64 5.29
CA HIS A 216 25.01 2.40 6.73
C HIS A 216 24.57 0.99 7.18
N PHE A 217 24.19 0.13 6.22
CA PHE A 217 23.57 -1.17 6.50
C PHE A 217 24.28 -2.32 5.79
N ASN A 218 24.04 -3.52 6.27
CA ASN A 218 24.30 -4.77 5.58
C ASN A 218 22.98 -5.45 5.21
N TYR A 219 23.00 -6.53 4.41
CA TYR A 219 21.77 -7.21 3.98
C TYR A 219 20.88 -7.63 5.14
N ARG A 220 21.46 -8.11 6.25
CA ARG A 220 20.71 -8.51 7.45
C ARG A 220 19.98 -7.35 8.11
N THR A 221 20.67 -6.24 8.34
CA THR A 221 20.11 -5.08 9.06
C THR A 221 19.25 -4.17 8.20
N TYR A 222 19.41 -4.22 6.86
CA TYR A 222 18.61 -3.47 5.92
C TYR A 222 17.28 -4.15 5.56
N SER A 223 17.21 -5.48 5.75
CA SER A 223 15.99 -6.27 5.50
C SER A 223 14.88 -5.93 6.47
N LEU A 224 13.62 -5.98 5.99
CA LEU A 224 12.39 -5.97 6.79
C LEU A 224 11.90 -7.37 7.16
N GLY A 225 12.47 -8.41 6.56
CA GLY A 225 12.11 -9.81 6.78
C GLY A 225 13.00 -10.51 7.80
N PRO A 226 12.89 -11.85 7.89
CA PRO A 226 13.69 -12.66 8.81
C PRO A 226 15.19 -12.47 8.53
N ALA A 227 15.90 -12.01 9.56
CA ALA A 227 17.27 -11.54 9.42
C ALA A 227 18.34 -12.61 9.66
N ASP A 228 18.03 -13.67 10.41
CA ASP A 228 19.04 -14.61 10.95
C ASP A 228 19.83 -15.37 9.89
N SER A 229 19.23 -15.64 8.75
CA SER A 229 19.86 -16.35 7.62
C SER A 229 20.50 -15.42 6.58
N LEU A 230 20.41 -14.10 6.76
CA LEU A 230 20.92 -13.13 5.81
C LEU A 230 22.39 -12.76 6.08
N PRO A 231 23.18 -12.46 5.03
CA PRO A 231 24.58 -12.12 5.19
C PRO A 231 24.79 -10.76 5.86
N GLU A 232 25.88 -10.64 6.63
CA GLU A 232 26.34 -9.39 7.22
C GLU A 232 27.28 -8.58 6.31
N THR A 233 27.32 -8.93 5.01
CA THR A 233 28.07 -8.16 4.02
C THR A 233 27.37 -6.83 3.75
N ALA A 234 28.17 -5.77 3.53
CA ALA A 234 27.66 -4.44 3.16
C ALA A 234 26.79 -4.51 1.90
N ILE A 235 25.82 -3.61 1.81
CA ILE A 235 24.97 -3.47 0.62
C ILE A 235 25.83 -3.04 -0.58
N ASP A 236 25.64 -3.71 -1.71
CA ASP A 236 26.22 -3.24 -2.98
C ASP A 236 25.39 -2.04 -3.49
N LEU A 237 25.98 -0.85 -3.35
CA LEU A 237 25.31 0.40 -3.73
C LEU A 237 25.06 0.52 -5.24
N ASN A 238 25.75 -0.27 -6.07
CA ASN A 238 25.49 -0.31 -7.51
C ASN A 238 24.20 -1.07 -7.83
N MET A 239 23.76 -1.95 -6.92
CA MET A 239 22.52 -2.74 -7.05
C MET A 239 21.33 -2.11 -6.32
N CYS A 240 21.58 -1.10 -5.46
CA CYS A 240 20.56 -0.44 -4.67
C CYS A 240 20.33 0.99 -5.19
N THR A 241 19.20 1.21 -5.85
CA THR A 241 18.84 2.50 -6.44
C THR A 241 18.27 3.50 -5.42
N ILE A 242 17.94 3.05 -4.21
CA ILE A 242 17.35 3.89 -3.16
C ILE A 242 18.45 4.56 -2.34
N SER A 243 18.29 5.85 -2.08
CA SER A 243 19.20 6.66 -1.26
C SER A 243 18.72 6.87 0.19
N GLY A 244 17.53 6.38 0.52
CA GLY A 244 16.83 6.66 1.78
C GLY A 244 15.98 7.93 1.73
N TYR A 245 15.18 8.16 2.78
CA TYR A 245 14.31 9.32 2.90
C TYR A 245 14.95 10.39 3.80
N GLY A 246 15.13 11.61 3.28
CA GLY A 246 15.80 12.69 3.97
C GLY A 246 15.01 13.21 5.18
N GLN A 247 15.70 13.62 6.25
CA GLN A 247 15.06 14.12 7.47
C GLN A 247 14.36 15.49 7.29
N SER A 248 14.78 16.27 6.27
CA SER A 248 14.17 17.55 5.92
C SER A 248 13.01 17.44 4.93
N GLU A 249 12.75 16.23 4.43
CA GLU A 249 11.62 15.98 3.54
C GLU A 249 10.29 16.03 4.31
N LYS A 250 9.19 16.32 3.58
CA LYS A 250 7.83 16.30 4.13
C LYS A 250 7.53 14.97 4.83
N PRO A 251 6.68 14.94 5.84
CA PRO A 251 6.18 13.69 6.39
C PRO A 251 5.62 12.77 5.31
N VAL A 252 6.04 11.51 5.32
CA VAL A 252 5.58 10.47 4.40
C VAL A 252 4.87 9.34 5.13
N PHE A 253 3.69 8.96 4.60
CA PHE A 253 2.84 7.92 5.14
C PHE A 253 2.66 6.79 4.14
N PHE A 254 2.70 5.55 4.63
CA PHE A 254 2.54 4.36 3.79
C PHE A 254 2.00 3.15 4.56
N GLY A 255 1.55 2.11 3.83
CA GLY A 255 1.05 0.83 4.33
C GLY A 255 1.94 -0.34 3.94
N HIS A 256 1.35 -1.45 3.51
CA HIS A 256 1.94 -2.61 2.81
C HIS A 256 2.86 -3.55 3.64
N TYR A 257 3.56 -3.07 4.66
CA TYR A 257 4.70 -3.77 5.25
C TYR A 257 4.37 -4.70 6.43
N TRP A 258 3.13 -4.80 6.83
CA TRP A 258 2.65 -5.76 7.83
C TRP A 258 3.39 -5.69 9.16
N PHE A 259 3.63 -4.49 9.65
CA PHE A 259 4.23 -4.31 10.96
C PHE A 259 3.38 -4.97 12.05
N GLN A 260 4.00 -5.29 13.16
CA GLN A 260 3.37 -5.98 14.28
C GLN A 260 3.56 -5.19 15.58
N GLY A 261 2.75 -5.52 16.59
CA GLY A 261 2.78 -4.86 17.87
C GLY A 261 2.02 -3.54 17.90
N LEU A 262 2.40 -2.64 18.78
CA LEU A 262 1.81 -1.30 18.87
C LEU A 262 2.45 -0.38 17.82
N PRO A 263 1.67 0.57 17.26
CA PRO A 263 2.19 1.52 16.28
C PRO A 263 3.34 2.35 16.84
N GLN A 264 4.39 2.49 16.02
CA GLN A 264 5.58 3.28 16.36
C GLN A 264 6.03 4.09 15.15
N LEU A 265 6.51 5.31 15.39
CA LEU A 265 7.16 6.10 14.36
C LEU A 265 8.48 5.44 13.95
N ILE A 266 8.73 5.41 12.66
CA ILE A 266 10.01 4.93 12.11
C ILE A 266 11.08 6.01 12.22
N LYS A 267 10.74 7.22 11.77
CA LYS A 267 11.56 8.44 11.83
C LYS A 267 10.64 9.63 12.14
N PRO A 268 11.19 10.79 12.52
CA PRO A 268 10.38 11.99 12.77
C PRO A 268 9.48 12.43 11.62
N ASN A 269 9.75 11.97 10.38
CA ASN A 269 8.98 12.28 9.19
C ASN A 269 8.61 11.04 8.35
N VAL A 270 8.71 9.82 8.92
CA VAL A 270 8.41 8.57 8.23
C VAL A 270 7.47 7.70 9.07
N CYS A 271 6.29 7.42 8.57
CA CYS A 271 5.23 6.72 9.30
C CYS A 271 4.60 5.61 8.47
N CYS A 272 4.74 4.35 8.92
CA CYS A 272 3.94 3.24 8.42
C CYS A 272 2.65 3.13 9.24
N VAL A 273 1.52 2.93 8.55
CA VAL A 273 0.19 2.76 9.17
C VAL A 273 -0.41 1.36 8.94
N ASP A 274 0.35 0.43 8.30
CA ASP A 274 -0.06 -0.97 8.19
C ASP A 274 0.49 -1.81 9.35
N TYR A 275 -0.41 -2.31 10.18
CA TYR A 275 -0.14 -3.17 11.34
C TYR A 275 -0.89 -4.49 11.28
N SER A 276 -0.91 -5.09 10.08
CA SER A 276 -1.34 -6.48 9.86
C SER A 276 -2.79 -6.78 10.29
N VAL A 277 -3.74 -5.87 10.01
CA VAL A 277 -5.16 -6.07 10.35
C VAL A 277 -5.65 -7.44 9.88
N ALA A 278 -5.25 -7.89 8.70
CA ALA A 278 -5.62 -9.19 8.13
C ALA A 278 -5.07 -10.41 8.88
N ASN A 279 -4.05 -10.23 9.73
CA ASN A 279 -3.44 -11.28 10.56
C ASN A 279 -3.73 -11.07 12.05
N LYS A 280 -4.94 -10.63 12.39
CA LYS A 280 -5.36 -10.34 13.77
C LYS A 280 -4.51 -9.25 14.45
N GLY A 281 -3.92 -8.37 13.66
CA GLY A 281 -3.20 -7.21 14.12
C GLY A 281 -4.12 -6.03 14.43
N LEU A 282 -3.68 -4.84 14.05
CA LEU A 282 -4.38 -3.58 14.32
C LEU A 282 -4.73 -2.89 13.00
N LEU A 283 -5.92 -2.28 12.92
CA LEU A 283 -6.19 -1.23 11.96
C LEU A 283 -5.74 0.09 12.59
N VAL A 284 -4.80 0.75 11.92
CA VAL A 284 -4.11 1.93 12.48
C VAL A 284 -4.40 3.17 11.65
N ALA A 285 -4.54 4.28 12.34
CA ALA A 285 -4.53 5.61 11.74
C ALA A 285 -3.49 6.50 12.42
N TYR A 286 -2.96 7.47 11.68
CA TYR A 286 -2.19 8.59 12.22
C TYR A 286 -2.96 9.89 12.00
N ARG A 287 -3.14 10.69 13.07
CA ARG A 287 -3.85 11.99 13.03
C ARG A 287 -2.88 13.13 12.76
N HIS A 288 -2.78 13.58 11.52
CA HIS A 288 -1.88 14.67 11.10
C HIS A 288 -2.59 16.02 11.15
N ASP A 289 -1.99 17.00 11.84
CA ASP A 289 -2.55 18.35 12.06
C ASP A 289 -1.71 19.45 11.37
N GLY A 290 -0.75 19.09 10.49
CA GLY A 290 0.14 20.01 9.78
C GLY A 290 1.56 20.05 10.36
N GLU A 291 1.88 19.18 11.32
CA GLU A 291 3.24 19.08 11.88
C GLU A 291 4.24 18.50 10.89
N GLN A 292 5.45 19.07 10.85
CA GLN A 292 6.59 18.55 10.08
C GLN A 292 7.36 17.44 10.84
N ILE A 293 7.25 17.43 12.15
CA ILE A 293 7.82 16.41 13.03
C ILE A 293 6.68 15.61 13.62
N LEU A 294 6.56 14.36 13.22
CA LEU A 294 5.50 13.47 13.65
C LEU A 294 5.63 13.12 15.14
N ALA A 295 4.51 12.87 15.80
CA ALA A 295 4.43 12.62 17.24
C ALA A 295 3.77 11.26 17.52
N GLN A 296 4.40 10.47 18.41
CA GLN A 296 3.99 9.10 18.72
C GLN A 296 2.55 8.99 19.25
N GLU A 297 2.08 9.96 20.02
CA GLU A 297 0.75 10.03 20.63
C GLU A 297 -0.39 10.25 19.64
N LYS A 298 -0.08 10.54 18.38
CA LYS A 298 -1.09 10.77 17.32
C LYS A 298 -1.58 9.50 16.62
N PHE A 299 -1.04 8.36 16.98
CA PHE A 299 -1.58 7.09 16.52
C PHE A 299 -2.91 6.76 17.20
N VAL A 300 -3.89 6.37 16.38
CA VAL A 300 -5.16 5.79 16.81
C VAL A 300 -5.32 4.42 16.16
N TYR A 301 -5.83 3.44 16.90
CA TYR A 301 -5.95 2.10 16.36
C TYR A 301 -7.12 1.33 16.96
N GLU A 302 -7.57 0.30 16.21
CA GLU A 302 -8.58 -0.67 16.60
C GLU A 302 -8.09 -2.10 16.40
N ARG A 303 -8.55 -3.00 17.24
CA ARG A 303 -8.29 -4.44 17.09
C ARG A 303 -9.36 -5.09 16.21
N VAL A 304 -8.96 -6.14 15.50
CA VAL A 304 -9.88 -6.99 14.74
C VAL A 304 -10.72 -7.86 15.67
#